data_dd7ce348d9a5b9086415a2892bc2e261
#
_entry.id   dd7ce348d9a5b9086415a2892bc2e261
#
_cell.length_a   1.000
_cell.length_b   1.000
_cell.length_c   1.000
_cell.angle_alpha   90.00
_cell.angle_beta   90.00
_cell.angle_gamma   90.00
#
_symmetry.space_group_name_H-M   'P 1'
#
loop_
_entity.id
_entity.type
_entity.pdbx_description
1 polymer ?
#
loop_
_entity_poly.entity_id
_entity_poly.type
_entity_poly.pdbx_seq_one_letter_code
_entity_poly.pdbx_strand_id
1 'polypeptide(L)'
;MNSQLIVRCRNSVSHKDTILLYICFIFQADEPKAYKTYVCKVDPNQNDKAAEIKLCNFSRPHMRAFHCSWWSFFVAFFSWFAIAPLLSEVKKDLGITKQDIWTSNIASVLGTIFLRFVNGPLCDKYGARLLFGFVLMGAAIPTACIGLVNSATSLAVCRFFIGLGGSTFVMCQVWTTAMFTKEVAGTANALAGGWGNLGGGVTQLVMGSLLFPLFKTGMSSEMAWRTVCIVPACVGFLTGFTILRISDDCPKGNFKDMKANGIMNEVSASASFRDGAMDFNTWLFFIQYACCFGVELTMNNASAMYFKEEFALSTESAAAIASIFGWMNLFARGLGGFASDKMNAKMGMRGRLIWQMVCLAIEGIMVLIFASTKNLGLAIFILVIFSSFVQAAEGSTYGIVPYVNPPATGSIAGIVGAGGNTGAVCFGLGFRQLPEIKQAFNVMGFTILGSAVITLLVRIKGHRSILGGEDSEAIKAAWQGGNAATLSTPEDKFDDEA
;
A
#
# COMPACT_ATOMS: atom_id res chain seq x y z
N MET A 1 24.90 3.48 -31.17
CA MET A 1 24.65 4.41 -32.29
C MET A 1 25.14 5.79 -31.86
N ASN A 2 26.05 6.35 -32.65
CA ASN A 2 27.02 7.38 -32.24
C ASN A 2 26.45 8.72 -31.79
N SER A 3 27.12 9.31 -30.77
CA SER A 3 26.94 10.68 -30.26
C SER A 3 26.94 11.79 -31.30
N GLN A 4 27.36 11.53 -32.53
CA GLN A 4 27.34 12.50 -33.64
C GLN A 4 25.96 12.68 -34.30
N LEU A 5 25.00 11.74 -34.10
CA LEU A 5 23.63 11.91 -34.63
C LEU A 5 22.78 12.87 -33.78
N ILE A 6 23.09 13.03 -32.50
CA ILE A 6 22.35 13.89 -31.58
C ILE A 6 22.63 15.38 -31.85
N VAL A 7 23.83 15.72 -32.34
CA VAL A 7 24.22 17.10 -32.59
C VAL A 7 23.61 17.65 -33.91
N ARG A 8 23.30 16.77 -34.87
CA ARG A 8 22.75 17.19 -36.17
C ARG A 8 21.26 17.50 -36.16
N CYS A 9 20.50 16.97 -35.18
CA CYS A 9 19.03 17.18 -35.10
C CYS A 9 18.64 18.49 -34.36
N ARG A 10 19.57 19.26 -33.82
CA ARG A 10 19.25 20.42 -32.98
C ARG A 10 18.82 21.70 -33.73
N ASN A 11 18.99 21.75 -35.04
CA ASN A 11 18.82 23.02 -35.81
C ASN A 11 17.60 23.08 -36.76
N SER A 12 16.67 22.10 -36.76
CA SER A 12 15.49 22.18 -37.65
C SER A 12 14.24 21.37 -37.19
N VAL A 13 14.04 21.17 -35.90
CA VAL A 13 12.91 20.35 -35.43
C VAL A 13 11.80 21.24 -34.91
N SER A 14 10.60 21.12 -35.49
CA SER A 14 9.37 21.78 -35.02
C SER A 14 9.04 21.38 -33.57
N HIS A 15 8.36 22.26 -32.85
CA HIS A 15 7.95 22.00 -31.44
C HIS A 15 7.14 20.70 -31.28
N LYS A 16 6.38 20.27 -32.31
CA LYS A 16 5.67 18.98 -32.38
C LYS A 16 6.62 17.79 -32.48
N ASP A 17 7.69 17.92 -33.26
CA ASP A 17 8.67 16.84 -33.42
C ASP A 17 9.54 16.68 -32.16
N THR A 18 9.76 17.78 -31.43
CA THR A 18 10.46 17.73 -30.11
C THR A 18 9.65 16.93 -29.09
N ILE A 19 8.34 17.12 -29.03
CA ILE A 19 7.44 16.34 -28.13
C ILE A 19 7.42 14.87 -28.57
N LEU A 20 7.34 14.59 -29.87
CA LEU A 20 7.39 13.22 -30.38
C LEU A 20 8.74 12.53 -30.11
N LEU A 21 9.84 13.26 -30.25
CA LEU A 21 11.19 12.79 -29.89
C LEU A 21 11.35 12.55 -28.39
N TYR A 22 10.78 13.42 -27.54
CA TYR A 22 10.74 13.18 -26.09
C TYR A 22 9.89 11.97 -25.73
N ILE A 23 8.73 11.81 -26.36
CA ILE A 23 7.87 10.63 -26.19
C ILE A 23 8.59 9.38 -26.70
N CYS A 24 9.22 9.41 -27.87
CA CYS A 24 10.03 8.29 -28.38
C CYS A 24 11.24 7.99 -27.49
N PHE A 25 11.90 9.01 -26.90
CA PHE A 25 13.02 8.80 -25.97
C PHE A 25 12.58 8.18 -24.62
N ILE A 26 11.37 8.53 -24.15
CA ILE A 26 10.75 7.92 -22.96
C ILE A 26 10.34 6.47 -23.25
N PHE A 27 9.90 6.16 -24.47
CA PHE A 27 9.40 4.83 -24.85
C PHE A 27 10.46 3.92 -25.48
N GLN A 28 11.69 4.41 -25.71
CA GLN A 28 12.76 3.54 -26.17
C GLN A 28 13.13 2.58 -25.05
N ALA A 29 12.78 1.30 -25.21
CA ALA A 29 13.20 0.24 -24.30
C ALA A 29 14.74 0.09 -24.44
N ASP A 30 15.47 0.77 -23.53
CA ASP A 30 16.88 0.44 -23.37
C ASP A 30 16.96 -1.01 -22.87
N GLU A 31 17.73 -1.83 -23.57
CA GLU A 31 18.08 -3.15 -23.09
C GLU A 31 18.65 -3.06 -21.68
N PRO A 32 18.35 -4.02 -20.77
CA PRO A 32 18.91 -4.04 -19.43
C PRO A 32 20.44 -4.15 -19.54
N LYS A 33 21.12 -3.01 -19.40
CA LYS A 33 22.59 -2.96 -19.34
C LYS A 33 22.99 -3.30 -17.91
N ALA A 34 23.93 -4.22 -17.76
CA ALA A 34 24.68 -4.32 -16.52
C ALA A 34 25.30 -2.94 -16.24
N TYR A 35 24.83 -2.25 -15.21
CA TYR A 35 25.29 -0.92 -14.88
C TYR A 35 26.74 -1.00 -14.39
N LYS A 36 27.65 -0.27 -15.04
CA LYS A 36 29.05 -0.18 -14.59
C LYS A 36 29.20 0.80 -13.41
N THR A 37 28.29 1.75 -13.28
CA THR A 37 28.30 2.77 -12.22
C THR A 37 26.89 3.07 -11.75
N TYR A 38 26.71 3.13 -10.43
CA TYR A 38 25.44 3.47 -9.79
C TYR A 38 25.50 4.90 -9.21
N VAL A 39 24.37 5.61 -9.22
CA VAL A 39 24.26 6.95 -8.60
C VAL A 39 24.12 6.84 -7.07
N CYS A 40 23.45 5.78 -6.60
CA CYS A 40 23.37 5.49 -5.18
C CYS A 40 24.59 4.67 -4.74
N LYS A 41 24.98 4.82 -3.47
CA LYS A 41 25.92 3.88 -2.83
C LYS A 41 25.27 2.50 -2.80
N VAL A 42 25.99 1.50 -3.25
CA VAL A 42 25.49 0.13 -3.31
C VAL A 42 26.35 -0.81 -2.47
N ASP A 43 25.75 -1.88 -1.99
CA ASP A 43 26.44 -2.97 -1.31
C ASP A 43 26.60 -4.15 -2.26
N PRO A 44 27.84 -4.47 -2.68
CA PRO A 44 28.11 -5.62 -3.55
C PRO A 44 27.71 -6.96 -2.92
N ASN A 45 27.79 -7.08 -1.59
CA ASN A 45 27.45 -8.30 -0.86
C ASN A 45 25.94 -8.56 -0.83
N GLN A 46 25.13 -7.51 -1.03
CA GLN A 46 23.68 -7.58 -1.14
C GLN A 46 23.20 -7.41 -2.59
N ASN A 47 23.90 -7.95 -3.57
CA ASN A 47 23.53 -7.90 -4.99
C ASN A 47 23.39 -6.48 -5.56
N ASP A 48 24.29 -5.59 -5.21
CA ASP A 48 24.33 -4.19 -5.65
C ASP A 48 23.08 -3.38 -5.26
N LYS A 49 22.39 -3.76 -4.18
CA LYS A 49 21.28 -3.01 -3.62
C LYS A 49 21.75 -1.66 -3.07
N ALA A 50 20.89 -0.64 -3.15
CA ALA A 50 21.20 0.70 -2.67
C ALA A 50 21.17 0.76 -1.14
N ALA A 51 22.25 1.29 -0.54
CA ALA A 51 22.37 1.55 0.89
C ALA A 51 21.89 2.96 1.29
N GLU A 52 21.33 3.73 0.36
CA GLU A 52 20.82 5.07 0.59
C GLU A 52 19.60 5.36 -0.29
N ILE A 53 18.76 6.30 0.14
CA ILE A 53 17.57 6.77 -0.60
C ILE A 53 17.79 8.21 -1.02
N LYS A 54 17.78 8.49 -2.33
CA LYS A 54 17.92 9.84 -2.92
C LYS A 54 16.61 10.27 -3.56
N LEU A 55 15.64 10.75 -2.76
CA LEU A 55 14.26 11.01 -3.19
C LEU A 55 14.13 11.92 -4.42
N CYS A 56 15.02 12.90 -4.60
CA CYS A 56 15.00 13.78 -5.76
C CYS A 56 15.74 13.23 -6.99
N ASN A 57 16.12 11.95 -6.97
CA ASN A 57 16.84 11.29 -8.05
C ASN A 57 15.95 10.26 -8.74
N PHE A 58 15.98 10.20 -10.09
CA PHE A 58 15.20 9.26 -10.90
C PHE A 58 16.09 8.32 -11.72
N SER A 59 17.36 8.17 -11.34
CA SER A 59 18.32 7.34 -12.07
C SER A 59 18.01 5.85 -11.95
N ARG A 60 18.25 5.12 -13.03
CA ARG A 60 18.21 3.65 -13.04
C ARG A 60 19.37 3.09 -12.24
N PRO A 61 19.23 1.89 -11.68
CA PRO A 61 17.99 1.11 -11.54
C PRO A 61 17.18 1.49 -10.31
N HIS A 62 17.85 1.83 -9.18
CA HIS A 62 17.29 1.89 -7.83
C HIS A 62 16.19 2.93 -7.68
N MET A 63 16.52 4.22 -7.89
CA MET A 63 15.57 5.29 -7.62
C MET A 63 14.44 5.33 -8.64
N ARG A 64 14.71 4.96 -9.90
CA ARG A 64 13.65 4.83 -10.91
C ARG A 64 12.66 3.74 -10.53
N ALA A 65 13.13 2.57 -10.14
CA ALA A 65 12.26 1.49 -9.68
C ALA A 65 11.47 1.88 -8.43
N PHE A 66 12.09 2.59 -7.48
CA PHE A 66 11.41 3.14 -6.30
C PHE A 66 10.26 4.07 -6.70
N HIS A 67 10.52 5.04 -7.59
CA HIS A 67 9.49 5.98 -8.03
C HIS A 67 8.40 5.31 -8.88
N CYS A 68 8.76 4.37 -9.73
CA CYS A 68 7.79 3.56 -10.47
C CYS A 68 6.94 2.70 -9.52
N SER A 69 7.52 2.16 -8.47
CA SER A 69 6.84 1.30 -7.50
C SER A 69 5.76 2.05 -6.73
N TRP A 70 6.10 3.14 -6.04
CA TRP A 70 5.11 3.91 -5.29
C TRP A 70 4.07 4.59 -6.19
N TRP A 71 4.47 5.10 -7.37
CA TRP A 71 3.55 5.70 -8.32
C TRP A 71 2.54 4.69 -8.86
N SER A 72 2.99 3.49 -9.23
CA SER A 72 2.11 2.42 -9.70
C SER A 72 1.13 1.99 -8.61
N PHE A 73 1.57 1.95 -7.35
CA PHE A 73 0.71 1.64 -6.23
C PHE A 73 -0.31 2.76 -5.96
N PHE A 74 0.11 4.02 -6.05
CA PHE A 74 -0.76 5.18 -6.01
C PHE A 74 -1.86 5.11 -7.08
N VAL A 75 -1.49 4.83 -8.33
CA VAL A 75 -2.43 4.74 -9.45
C VAL A 75 -3.37 3.53 -9.30
N ALA A 76 -2.89 2.42 -8.74
CA ALA A 76 -3.74 1.28 -8.42
C ALA A 76 -4.82 1.66 -7.41
N PHE A 77 -4.47 2.39 -6.34
CA PHE A 77 -5.42 2.89 -5.35
C PHE A 77 -6.35 3.96 -5.93
N PHE A 78 -5.81 4.87 -6.75
CA PHE A 78 -6.59 5.85 -7.47
C PHE A 78 -7.68 5.19 -8.34
N SER A 79 -7.35 4.11 -9.05
CA SER A 79 -8.31 3.35 -9.85
C SER A 79 -9.27 2.52 -8.99
N TRP A 80 -8.76 1.88 -7.92
CA TRP A 80 -9.56 1.02 -7.05
C TRP A 80 -10.68 1.78 -6.34
N PHE A 81 -10.38 2.97 -5.84
CA PHE A 81 -11.34 3.82 -5.12
C PHE A 81 -12.06 4.84 -5.99
N ALA A 82 -11.84 4.85 -7.32
CA ALA A 82 -12.37 5.86 -8.23
C ALA A 82 -13.87 6.13 -8.08
N ILE A 83 -14.69 5.09 -7.90
CA ILE A 83 -16.14 5.21 -7.74
C ILE A 83 -16.57 5.50 -6.30
N ALA A 84 -15.70 5.33 -5.30
CA ALA A 84 -16.07 5.43 -3.88
C ALA A 84 -16.73 6.78 -3.51
N PRO A 85 -16.18 7.96 -3.89
CA PRO A 85 -16.80 9.25 -3.57
C PRO A 85 -18.13 9.48 -4.27
N LEU A 86 -18.42 8.71 -5.32
CA LEU A 86 -19.62 8.85 -6.16
C LEU A 86 -20.71 7.82 -5.83
N LEU A 87 -20.49 6.94 -4.86
CA LEU A 87 -21.43 5.86 -4.53
C LEU A 87 -22.81 6.36 -4.12
N SER A 88 -22.92 7.56 -3.58
CA SER A 88 -24.20 8.19 -3.28
C SER A 88 -24.98 8.55 -4.56
N GLU A 89 -24.31 8.98 -5.61
CA GLU A 89 -24.91 9.28 -6.91
C GLU A 89 -25.33 7.98 -7.62
N VAL A 90 -24.43 6.96 -7.58
CA VAL A 90 -24.73 5.62 -8.11
C VAL A 90 -25.94 5.00 -7.41
N LYS A 91 -26.03 5.12 -6.08
CA LYS A 91 -27.17 4.64 -5.28
C LYS A 91 -28.47 5.27 -5.76
N LYS A 92 -28.46 6.60 -5.99
CA LYS A 92 -29.62 7.35 -6.45
C LYS A 92 -30.04 6.96 -7.86
N ASP A 93 -29.09 6.85 -8.78
CA ASP A 93 -29.34 6.54 -10.20
C ASP A 93 -29.86 5.11 -10.40
N LEU A 94 -29.24 4.12 -9.76
CA LEU A 94 -29.61 2.72 -9.90
C LEU A 94 -30.77 2.30 -8.98
N GLY A 95 -31.23 3.16 -8.07
CA GLY A 95 -32.30 2.84 -7.11
C GLY A 95 -31.92 1.71 -6.12
N ILE A 96 -30.62 1.52 -5.86
CA ILE A 96 -30.11 0.42 -5.02
C ILE A 96 -30.06 0.81 -3.54
N THR A 97 -30.02 -0.20 -2.67
CA THR A 97 -30.04 -0.01 -1.22
C THR A 97 -28.64 0.30 -0.65
N LYS A 98 -28.61 0.76 0.61
CA LYS A 98 -27.35 0.91 1.35
C LYS A 98 -26.60 -0.43 1.50
N GLN A 99 -27.35 -1.52 1.70
CA GLN A 99 -26.78 -2.88 1.79
C GLN A 99 -26.09 -3.30 0.49
N ASP A 100 -26.66 -2.93 -0.66
CA ASP A 100 -26.06 -3.23 -1.97
C ASP A 100 -24.73 -2.48 -2.17
N ILE A 101 -24.65 -1.21 -1.75
CA ILE A 101 -23.41 -0.44 -1.76
C ILE A 101 -22.34 -1.14 -0.90
N TRP A 102 -22.67 -1.51 0.34
CA TRP A 102 -21.73 -2.22 1.22
C TRP A 102 -21.34 -3.59 0.66
N THR A 103 -22.27 -4.31 0.05
CA THR A 103 -21.95 -5.58 -0.65
C THR A 103 -20.93 -5.36 -1.75
N SER A 104 -21.08 -4.29 -2.53
CA SER A 104 -20.12 -3.96 -3.59
C SER A 104 -18.75 -3.55 -3.03
N ASN A 105 -18.71 -2.86 -1.87
CA ASN A 105 -17.46 -2.53 -1.18
C ASN A 105 -16.74 -3.80 -0.73
N ILE A 106 -17.46 -4.74 -0.09
CA ILE A 106 -16.93 -6.04 0.35
C ILE A 106 -16.43 -6.84 -0.85
N ALA A 107 -17.18 -6.92 -1.93
CA ALA A 107 -16.78 -7.62 -3.15
C ALA A 107 -15.44 -7.08 -3.69
N SER A 108 -15.28 -5.78 -3.70
CA SER A 108 -14.05 -5.11 -4.13
C SER A 108 -12.82 -5.53 -3.31
N VAL A 109 -12.98 -5.64 -1.99
CA VAL A 109 -11.88 -6.05 -1.09
C VAL A 109 -11.61 -7.56 -1.18
N LEU A 110 -12.64 -8.39 -1.37
CA LEU A 110 -12.48 -9.84 -1.55
C LEU A 110 -11.62 -10.17 -2.77
N GLY A 111 -11.81 -9.45 -3.88
CA GLY A 111 -10.94 -9.59 -5.05
C GLY A 111 -9.46 -9.38 -4.72
N THR A 112 -9.16 -8.38 -3.90
CA THR A 112 -7.80 -8.10 -3.44
C THR A 112 -7.20 -9.25 -2.62
N ILE A 113 -7.95 -9.80 -1.67
CA ILE A 113 -7.49 -10.90 -0.80
C ILE A 113 -7.05 -12.08 -1.65
N PHE A 114 -7.93 -12.51 -2.57
CA PHE A 114 -7.65 -13.64 -3.44
C PHE A 114 -6.34 -13.46 -4.22
N LEU A 115 -6.18 -12.31 -4.86
CA LEU A 115 -5.01 -12.10 -5.71
C LEU A 115 -3.71 -11.86 -4.91
N ARG A 116 -3.77 -11.42 -3.65
CA ARG A 116 -2.56 -11.28 -2.79
C ARG A 116 -1.88 -12.62 -2.51
N PHE A 117 -2.63 -13.68 -2.29
CA PHE A 117 -2.06 -15.03 -2.12
C PHE A 117 -1.38 -15.55 -3.39
N VAL A 118 -1.90 -15.19 -4.55
CA VAL A 118 -1.36 -15.62 -5.84
C VAL A 118 -0.14 -14.80 -6.25
N ASN A 119 -0.19 -13.49 -6.02
CA ASN A 119 0.85 -12.56 -6.49
C ASN A 119 2.20 -12.70 -5.75
N GLY A 120 2.21 -13.09 -4.47
CA GLY A 120 3.45 -13.32 -3.72
C GLY A 120 4.37 -14.31 -4.42
N PRO A 121 3.96 -15.57 -4.59
CA PRO A 121 4.75 -16.58 -5.32
C PRO A 121 5.05 -16.22 -6.78
N LEU A 122 4.13 -15.53 -7.46
CA LEU A 122 4.36 -15.08 -8.83
C LEU A 122 5.42 -13.97 -8.91
N CYS A 123 5.50 -13.07 -7.92
CA CYS A 123 6.56 -12.06 -7.83
C CYS A 123 7.94 -12.71 -7.73
N ASP A 124 8.07 -13.76 -6.92
CA ASP A 124 9.32 -14.49 -6.75
C ASP A 124 9.72 -15.22 -8.04
N LYS A 125 8.73 -15.66 -8.82
CA LYS A 125 8.97 -16.40 -10.06
C LYS A 125 9.23 -15.52 -11.28
N TYR A 126 8.46 -14.43 -11.45
CA TYR A 126 8.45 -13.63 -12.68
C TYR A 126 8.97 -12.21 -12.51
N GLY A 127 9.18 -11.76 -11.27
CA GLY A 127 9.54 -10.38 -10.94
C GLY A 127 8.34 -9.48 -10.69
N ALA A 128 8.47 -8.59 -9.72
CA ALA A 128 7.38 -7.72 -9.26
C ALA A 128 6.94 -6.71 -10.33
N ARG A 129 7.87 -6.14 -11.10
CA ARG A 129 7.60 -5.15 -12.16
C ARG A 129 6.67 -5.68 -13.24
N LEU A 130 6.93 -6.91 -13.72
CA LEU A 130 6.13 -7.52 -14.77
C LEU A 130 4.69 -7.73 -14.32
N LEU A 131 4.51 -8.31 -13.13
CA LEU A 131 3.18 -8.53 -12.55
C LEU A 131 2.46 -7.23 -12.26
N PHE A 132 3.15 -6.22 -11.76
CA PHE A 132 2.60 -4.90 -11.49
C PHE A 132 1.99 -4.29 -12.76
N GLY A 133 2.73 -4.30 -13.87
CA GLY A 133 2.25 -3.80 -15.15
C GLY A 133 1.00 -4.52 -15.63
N PHE A 134 0.98 -5.86 -15.58
CA PHE A 134 -0.18 -6.65 -16.01
C PHE A 134 -1.40 -6.47 -15.10
N VAL A 135 -1.21 -6.39 -13.78
CA VAL A 135 -2.34 -6.17 -12.84
C VAL A 135 -2.94 -4.78 -13.03
N LEU A 136 -2.12 -3.74 -13.23
CA LEU A 136 -2.63 -2.39 -13.50
C LEU A 136 -3.42 -2.32 -14.81
N MET A 137 -2.87 -2.86 -15.90
CA MET A 137 -3.55 -2.89 -17.20
C MET A 137 -4.83 -3.74 -17.13
N GLY A 138 -4.79 -4.88 -16.43
CA GLY A 138 -5.95 -5.74 -16.23
C GLY A 138 -7.06 -5.08 -15.43
N ALA A 139 -6.73 -4.38 -14.35
CA ALA A 139 -7.69 -3.66 -13.51
C ALA A 139 -8.26 -2.40 -14.21
N ALA A 140 -7.54 -1.81 -15.17
CA ALA A 140 -8.02 -0.68 -15.94
C ALA A 140 -9.27 -1.02 -16.78
N ILE A 141 -9.38 -2.26 -17.29
CA ILE A 141 -10.51 -2.71 -18.10
C ILE A 141 -11.84 -2.62 -17.30
N PRO A 142 -12.01 -3.31 -16.16
CA PRO A 142 -13.24 -3.19 -15.39
C PRO A 142 -13.46 -1.78 -14.83
N THR A 143 -12.40 -1.00 -14.57
CA THR A 143 -12.54 0.40 -14.17
C THR A 143 -13.16 1.25 -15.28
N ALA A 144 -12.79 1.06 -16.53
CA ALA A 144 -13.43 1.70 -17.68
C ALA A 144 -14.88 1.23 -17.89
N CYS A 145 -15.16 -0.05 -17.61
CA CYS A 145 -16.48 -0.65 -17.81
C CYS A 145 -17.49 -0.32 -16.70
N ILE A 146 -17.09 0.35 -15.61
CA ILE A 146 -18.01 0.62 -14.48
C ILE A 146 -19.21 1.48 -14.91
N GLY A 147 -19.07 2.29 -15.94
CA GLY A 147 -20.18 3.08 -16.53
C GLY A 147 -21.30 2.23 -17.16
N LEU A 148 -21.06 0.95 -17.45
CA LEU A 148 -22.02 0.01 -18.02
C LEU A 148 -22.90 -0.68 -16.97
N VAL A 149 -22.62 -0.42 -15.70
CA VAL A 149 -23.34 -1.03 -14.56
C VAL A 149 -24.79 -0.51 -14.51
N ASN A 150 -25.73 -1.45 -14.33
CA ASN A 150 -27.18 -1.16 -14.30
C ASN A 150 -27.93 -1.86 -13.16
N SER A 151 -27.22 -2.55 -12.27
CA SER A 151 -27.80 -3.27 -11.13
C SER A 151 -26.81 -3.40 -9.98
N ALA A 152 -27.29 -3.72 -8.78
CA ALA A 152 -26.47 -4.00 -7.62
C ALA A 152 -25.47 -5.15 -7.87
N THR A 153 -25.93 -6.20 -8.55
CA THR A 153 -25.07 -7.37 -8.88
C THR A 153 -23.97 -6.98 -9.86
N SER A 154 -24.28 -6.27 -10.94
CA SER A 154 -23.27 -5.83 -11.92
C SER A 154 -22.26 -4.86 -11.29
N LEU A 155 -22.69 -4.00 -10.35
CA LEU A 155 -21.82 -3.14 -9.57
C LEU A 155 -20.84 -3.98 -8.71
N ALA A 156 -21.37 -4.96 -7.97
CA ALA A 156 -20.55 -5.81 -7.11
C ALA A 156 -19.52 -6.62 -7.91
N VAL A 157 -19.92 -7.22 -9.04
CA VAL A 157 -19.05 -7.97 -9.93
C VAL A 157 -17.97 -7.08 -10.54
N CYS A 158 -18.34 -5.91 -11.06
CA CYS A 158 -17.38 -4.98 -11.63
C CYS A 158 -16.37 -4.53 -10.58
N ARG A 159 -16.81 -4.18 -9.37
CA ARG A 159 -15.96 -3.77 -8.26
C ARG A 159 -15.08 -4.90 -7.72
N PHE A 160 -15.50 -6.16 -7.78
CA PHE A 160 -14.64 -7.30 -7.48
C PHE A 160 -13.40 -7.32 -8.41
N PHE A 161 -13.61 -7.18 -9.71
CA PHE A 161 -12.51 -7.17 -10.68
C PHE A 161 -11.63 -5.91 -10.56
N ILE A 162 -12.20 -4.75 -10.28
CA ILE A 162 -11.44 -3.52 -9.99
C ILE A 162 -10.57 -3.74 -8.73
N GLY A 163 -11.12 -4.41 -7.73
CA GLY A 163 -10.44 -4.73 -6.47
C GLY A 163 -9.19 -5.60 -6.63
N LEU A 164 -9.04 -6.36 -7.72
CA LEU A 164 -7.80 -7.08 -8.02
C LEU A 164 -6.59 -6.13 -8.06
N GLY A 165 -6.80 -4.87 -8.47
CA GLY A 165 -5.78 -3.83 -8.44
C GLY A 165 -5.21 -3.53 -7.04
N GLY A 166 -6.00 -3.74 -5.98
CA GLY A 166 -5.53 -3.56 -4.59
C GLY A 166 -4.45 -4.57 -4.15
N SER A 167 -4.24 -5.65 -4.91
CA SER A 167 -3.16 -6.62 -4.66
C SER A 167 -1.77 -6.08 -4.98
N THR A 168 -1.66 -4.96 -5.68
CA THR A 168 -0.41 -4.31 -6.10
C THR A 168 0.48 -3.87 -4.94
N PHE A 169 -0.04 -3.80 -3.73
CA PHE A 169 0.76 -3.61 -2.52
C PHE A 169 1.89 -4.65 -2.39
N VAL A 170 1.62 -5.93 -2.65
CA VAL A 170 2.63 -7.00 -2.58
C VAL A 170 3.77 -6.70 -3.56
N MET A 171 3.43 -6.35 -4.80
CA MET A 171 4.43 -6.03 -5.82
C MET A 171 5.24 -4.79 -5.46
N CYS A 172 4.59 -3.76 -4.88
CA CYS A 172 5.25 -2.55 -4.42
C CYS A 172 6.32 -2.88 -3.37
N GLN A 173 5.98 -3.68 -2.35
CA GLN A 173 6.90 -4.05 -1.28
C GLN A 173 8.04 -4.96 -1.80
N VAL A 174 7.73 -5.97 -2.61
CA VAL A 174 8.73 -6.88 -3.18
C VAL A 174 9.70 -6.12 -4.09
N TRP A 175 9.19 -5.25 -4.96
CA TRP A 175 10.02 -4.48 -5.88
C TRP A 175 10.93 -3.49 -5.15
N THR A 176 10.40 -2.79 -4.16
CA THR A 176 11.19 -1.87 -3.33
C THR A 176 12.27 -2.63 -2.55
N THR A 177 11.92 -3.76 -1.93
CA THR A 177 12.89 -4.62 -1.21
C THR A 177 13.97 -5.18 -2.13
N ALA A 178 13.66 -5.46 -3.39
CA ALA A 178 14.65 -5.92 -4.36
C ALA A 178 15.71 -4.86 -4.70
N MET A 179 15.39 -3.57 -4.53
CA MET A 179 16.26 -2.44 -4.90
C MET A 179 17.12 -1.91 -3.75
N PHE A 180 16.73 -2.12 -2.48
CA PHE A 180 17.39 -1.52 -1.32
C PHE A 180 17.94 -2.58 -0.37
N THR A 181 19.07 -2.24 0.30
CA THR A 181 19.69 -3.10 1.30
C THR A 181 18.80 -3.28 2.53
N LYS A 182 19.03 -4.32 3.32
CA LYS A 182 18.24 -4.64 4.54
C LYS A 182 18.15 -3.44 5.50
N GLU A 183 19.20 -2.63 5.60
CA GLU A 183 19.32 -1.48 6.49
C GLU A 183 18.39 -0.32 6.09
N VAL A 184 18.06 -0.22 4.81
CA VAL A 184 17.30 0.91 4.24
C VAL A 184 15.92 0.47 3.72
N ALA A 185 15.74 -0.84 3.48
CA ALA A 185 14.52 -1.40 2.90
C ALA A 185 13.27 -1.07 3.72
N GLY A 186 13.37 -1.04 5.06
CA GLY A 186 12.26 -0.67 5.94
C GLY A 186 11.73 0.73 5.65
N THR A 187 12.62 1.72 5.62
CA THR A 187 12.28 3.11 5.28
C THR A 187 11.77 3.24 3.85
N ALA A 188 12.43 2.57 2.89
CA ALA A 188 12.02 2.60 1.48
C ALA A 188 10.62 2.01 1.30
N ASN A 189 10.32 0.88 1.94
CA ASN A 189 9.02 0.24 1.92
C ASN A 189 7.93 1.07 2.60
N ALA A 190 8.23 1.71 3.74
CA ALA A 190 7.29 2.58 4.43
C ALA A 190 6.92 3.80 3.59
N LEU A 191 7.91 4.43 2.94
CA LEU A 191 7.68 5.56 2.04
C LEU A 191 6.89 5.13 0.79
N ALA A 192 7.31 4.05 0.12
CA ALA A 192 6.62 3.57 -1.08
C ALA A 192 5.18 3.13 -0.76
N GLY A 193 4.96 2.46 0.37
CA GLY A 193 3.64 2.06 0.85
C GLY A 193 2.76 3.25 1.21
N GLY A 194 3.27 4.23 1.96
CA GLY A 194 2.54 5.43 2.36
C GLY A 194 2.15 6.30 1.16
N TRP A 195 3.11 6.60 0.29
CA TRP A 195 2.85 7.39 -0.93
C TRP A 195 1.93 6.67 -1.92
N GLY A 196 1.97 5.34 -1.95
CA GLY A 196 1.01 4.55 -2.72
C GLY A 196 -0.41 4.63 -2.14
N ASN A 197 -0.57 4.43 -0.83
CA ASN A 197 -1.88 4.53 -0.16
C ASN A 197 -2.50 5.94 -0.25
N LEU A 198 -1.67 6.99 -0.35
CA LEU A 198 -2.13 8.36 -0.60
C LEU A 198 -3.06 8.44 -1.82
N GLY A 199 -2.91 7.54 -2.81
CA GLY A 199 -3.81 7.42 -3.95
C GLY A 199 -5.28 7.31 -3.55
N GLY A 200 -5.62 6.62 -2.45
CA GLY A 200 -6.98 6.51 -1.93
C GLY A 200 -7.57 7.88 -1.50
N GLY A 201 -6.78 8.69 -0.79
CA GLY A 201 -7.20 10.04 -0.38
C GLY A 201 -7.30 11.02 -1.54
N VAL A 202 -6.28 11.01 -2.40
CA VAL A 202 -6.30 11.84 -3.62
C VAL A 202 -7.49 11.50 -4.52
N THR A 203 -7.86 10.23 -4.58
CA THR A 203 -9.05 9.79 -5.32
C THR A 203 -10.32 10.47 -4.82
N GLN A 204 -10.53 10.56 -3.51
CA GLN A 204 -11.70 11.23 -2.94
C GLN A 204 -11.80 12.68 -3.45
N LEU A 205 -10.69 13.41 -3.38
CA LEU A 205 -10.63 14.80 -3.85
C LEU A 205 -10.78 14.89 -5.37
N VAL A 206 -9.96 14.15 -6.12
CA VAL A 206 -9.91 14.29 -7.59
C VAL A 206 -11.18 13.81 -8.24
N MET A 207 -11.68 12.63 -7.88
CA MET A 207 -12.89 12.08 -8.51
C MET A 207 -14.15 12.78 -8.01
N GLY A 208 -14.28 12.98 -6.69
CA GLY A 208 -15.52 13.53 -6.10
C GLY A 208 -15.63 15.04 -6.20
N SER A 209 -14.54 15.79 -5.98
CA SER A 209 -14.58 17.25 -5.86
C SER A 209 -14.08 17.99 -7.10
N LEU A 210 -13.32 17.34 -7.99
CA LEU A 210 -12.79 18.01 -9.19
C LEU A 210 -13.37 17.44 -10.49
N LEU A 211 -13.16 16.16 -10.77
CA LEU A 211 -13.55 15.57 -12.06
C LEU A 211 -15.07 15.42 -12.20
N PHE A 212 -15.74 14.92 -11.17
CA PHE A 212 -17.19 14.73 -11.25
C PHE A 212 -17.95 16.06 -11.49
N PRO A 213 -17.71 17.15 -10.75
CA PRO A 213 -18.32 18.45 -11.06
C PRO A 213 -17.97 18.96 -12.47
N LEU A 214 -16.69 18.77 -12.89
CA LEU A 214 -16.27 19.16 -14.24
C LEU A 214 -17.07 18.42 -15.33
N PHE A 215 -17.28 17.11 -15.19
CA PHE A 215 -18.08 16.34 -16.14
C PHE A 215 -19.55 16.76 -16.12
N LYS A 216 -20.09 17.13 -14.95
CA LYS A 216 -21.46 17.65 -14.80
C LYS A 216 -21.72 18.97 -15.52
N THR A 217 -20.70 19.75 -15.86
CA THR A 217 -20.91 20.98 -16.64
C THR A 217 -21.38 20.72 -18.06
N GLY A 218 -21.05 19.55 -18.62
CA GLY A 218 -21.37 19.17 -20.01
C GLY A 218 -22.36 18.03 -20.13
N MET A 219 -22.75 17.35 -19.03
CA MET A 219 -23.62 16.18 -19.09
C MET A 219 -24.44 16.00 -17.80
N SER A 220 -25.46 15.12 -17.83
CA SER A 220 -26.26 14.80 -16.65
C SER A 220 -25.41 14.16 -15.55
N SER A 221 -25.87 14.24 -14.29
CA SER A 221 -25.19 13.58 -13.15
C SER A 221 -24.99 12.09 -13.38
N GLU A 222 -25.97 11.43 -14.00
CA GLU A 222 -25.90 10.02 -14.39
C GLU A 222 -24.75 9.76 -15.37
N MET A 223 -24.72 10.47 -16.49
CA MET A 223 -23.64 10.31 -17.47
C MET A 223 -22.27 10.70 -16.91
N ALA A 224 -22.21 11.68 -16.03
CA ALA A 224 -20.98 12.13 -15.41
C ALA A 224 -20.34 11.03 -14.56
N TRP A 225 -21.07 10.38 -13.65
CA TRP A 225 -20.48 9.30 -12.85
C TRP A 225 -20.12 8.06 -13.69
N ARG A 226 -20.87 7.78 -14.77
CA ARG A 226 -20.61 6.65 -15.68
C ARG A 226 -19.34 6.84 -16.49
N THR A 227 -19.02 8.07 -16.87
CA THR A 227 -17.90 8.36 -17.79
C THR A 227 -16.62 8.78 -17.07
N VAL A 228 -16.71 9.40 -15.90
CA VAL A 228 -15.52 9.94 -15.20
C VAL A 228 -14.48 8.89 -14.86
N CYS A 229 -14.86 7.63 -14.64
CA CYS A 229 -13.97 6.53 -14.32
C CYS A 229 -13.09 6.06 -15.50
N ILE A 230 -13.35 6.57 -16.71
CA ILE A 230 -12.45 6.37 -17.86
C ILE A 230 -11.08 7.02 -17.59
N VAL A 231 -11.06 8.16 -16.87
CA VAL A 231 -9.81 8.86 -16.53
C VAL A 231 -8.85 7.98 -15.72
N PRO A 232 -9.22 7.45 -14.53
CA PRO A 232 -8.33 6.56 -13.79
C PRO A 232 -8.02 5.26 -14.54
N ALA A 233 -8.92 4.74 -15.37
CA ALA A 233 -8.66 3.58 -16.21
C ALA A 233 -7.53 3.85 -17.22
N CYS A 234 -7.58 4.97 -17.93
CA CYS A 234 -6.52 5.38 -18.86
C CYS A 234 -5.19 5.58 -18.13
N VAL A 235 -5.19 6.27 -16.98
CA VAL A 235 -3.98 6.49 -16.17
C VAL A 235 -3.40 5.15 -15.72
N GLY A 236 -4.23 4.21 -15.25
CA GLY A 236 -3.82 2.87 -14.83
C GLY A 236 -3.18 2.07 -15.97
N PHE A 237 -3.83 2.04 -17.13
CA PHE A 237 -3.32 1.34 -18.30
C PHE A 237 -1.98 1.91 -18.78
N LEU A 238 -1.90 3.24 -18.92
CA LEU A 238 -0.68 3.92 -19.35
C LEU A 238 0.47 3.72 -18.35
N THR A 239 0.19 3.80 -17.04
CA THR A 239 1.19 3.54 -16.00
C THR A 239 1.71 2.11 -16.09
N GLY A 240 0.81 1.10 -16.18
CA GLY A 240 1.19 -0.30 -16.31
C GLY A 240 2.08 -0.54 -17.54
N PHE A 241 1.69 0.03 -18.68
CA PHE A 241 2.49 -0.06 -19.92
C PHE A 241 3.86 0.62 -19.76
N THR A 242 3.89 1.81 -19.16
CA THR A 242 5.11 2.62 -19.02
C THR A 242 6.15 1.93 -18.13
N ILE A 243 5.77 1.40 -16.95
CA ILE A 243 6.74 0.76 -16.05
C ILE A 243 7.39 -0.48 -16.65
N LEU A 244 6.69 -1.19 -17.55
CA LEU A 244 7.26 -2.33 -18.28
C LEU A 244 8.39 -1.92 -19.22
N ARG A 245 8.40 -0.64 -19.67
CA ARG A 245 9.35 -0.12 -20.65
C ARG A 245 10.54 0.62 -20.02
N ILE A 246 10.31 1.33 -18.91
CA ILE A 246 11.30 2.30 -18.40
C ILE A 246 12.06 1.84 -17.16
N SER A 247 11.68 0.72 -16.51
CA SER A 247 12.26 0.31 -15.23
C SER A 247 12.81 -1.11 -15.26
N ASP A 248 13.50 -1.50 -14.20
CA ASP A 248 14.19 -2.78 -14.03
C ASP A 248 13.61 -3.56 -12.85
N ASP A 249 13.71 -4.89 -12.85
CA ASP A 249 13.21 -5.74 -11.75
C ASP A 249 14.12 -5.67 -10.52
N CYS A 250 15.43 -5.59 -10.72
CA CYS A 250 16.46 -5.52 -9.67
C CYS A 250 17.73 -4.82 -10.19
N PRO A 251 18.71 -4.51 -9.30
CA PRO A 251 19.88 -3.73 -9.67
C PRO A 251 20.73 -4.36 -10.78
N LYS A 252 20.79 -5.69 -10.83
CA LYS A 252 21.58 -6.43 -11.83
C LYS A 252 20.82 -6.76 -13.13
N GLY A 253 19.56 -6.34 -13.26
CA GLY A 253 18.75 -6.57 -14.44
C GLY A 253 17.38 -7.18 -14.17
N ASN A 254 16.83 -7.88 -15.14
CA ASN A 254 15.53 -8.51 -15.03
C ASN A 254 15.63 -9.96 -14.52
N PHE A 255 14.62 -10.40 -13.78
CA PHE A 255 14.58 -11.77 -13.23
C PHE A 255 14.79 -12.86 -14.26
N LYS A 256 14.23 -12.67 -15.48
CA LYS A 256 14.39 -13.62 -16.59
C LYS A 256 15.88 -13.83 -16.93
N ASP A 257 16.63 -12.74 -17.05
CA ASP A 257 18.03 -12.75 -17.44
C ASP A 257 18.91 -13.28 -16.31
N MET A 258 18.60 -12.91 -15.06
CA MET A 258 19.34 -13.38 -13.88
C MET A 258 19.18 -14.90 -13.65
N LYS A 259 17.98 -15.44 -13.86
CA LYS A 259 17.73 -16.89 -13.78
C LYS A 259 18.45 -17.65 -14.91
N ALA A 260 18.38 -17.11 -16.12
CA ALA A 260 19.08 -17.72 -17.27
C ALA A 260 20.61 -17.77 -17.07
N ASN A 261 21.18 -16.79 -16.37
CA ASN A 261 22.61 -16.69 -16.05
C ASN A 261 23.00 -17.39 -14.74
N GLY A 262 22.07 -18.09 -14.05
CA GLY A 262 22.36 -18.81 -12.81
C GLY A 262 22.70 -17.91 -11.59
N ILE A 263 22.37 -16.62 -11.66
CA ILE A 263 22.69 -15.63 -10.60
C ILE A 263 21.65 -15.68 -9.46
N MET A 264 20.44 -16.19 -9.74
CA MET A 264 19.37 -16.35 -8.75
C MET A 264 19.09 -17.83 -8.47
N ASN A 265 19.10 -18.18 -7.18
CA ASN A 265 18.63 -19.47 -6.71
C ASN A 265 17.10 -19.55 -6.72
N GLU A 266 16.55 -20.73 -6.96
CA GLU A 266 15.12 -20.97 -6.80
C GLU A 266 14.76 -21.06 -5.32
N VAL A 267 13.91 -20.14 -4.86
CA VAL A 267 13.36 -20.18 -3.49
C VAL A 267 12.10 -21.01 -3.46
N SER A 268 11.99 -21.96 -2.52
CA SER A 268 10.77 -22.71 -2.31
C SER A 268 9.71 -21.84 -1.61
N ALA A 269 8.83 -21.24 -2.40
CA ALA A 269 7.75 -20.38 -1.90
C ALA A 269 6.81 -21.10 -0.93
N SER A 270 6.59 -22.42 -1.10
CA SER A 270 5.72 -23.20 -0.22
C SER A 270 6.31 -23.43 1.17
N ALA A 271 7.62 -23.64 1.28
CA ALA A 271 8.28 -23.79 2.57
C ALA A 271 8.24 -22.46 3.36
N SER A 272 8.63 -21.37 2.74
CA SER A 272 8.55 -20.02 3.34
C SER A 272 7.14 -19.67 3.80
N PHE A 273 6.11 -19.99 2.98
CA PHE A 273 4.73 -19.74 3.35
C PHE A 273 4.31 -20.58 4.58
N ARG A 274 4.66 -21.88 4.60
CA ARG A 274 4.36 -22.76 5.74
C ARG A 274 4.99 -22.23 7.03
N ASP A 275 6.26 -21.87 6.98
CA ASP A 275 7.02 -21.41 8.15
C ASP A 275 6.49 -20.07 8.68
N GLY A 276 6.09 -19.16 7.79
CA GLY A 276 5.42 -17.91 8.16
C GLY A 276 4.03 -18.13 8.75
N ALA A 277 3.23 -19.05 8.19
CA ALA A 277 1.88 -19.34 8.64
C ALA A 277 1.84 -20.10 9.98
N MET A 278 2.89 -20.85 10.31
CA MET A 278 3.00 -21.59 11.59
C MET A 278 3.45 -20.72 12.76
N ASP A 279 3.95 -19.51 12.52
CA ASP A 279 4.32 -18.59 13.59
C ASP A 279 3.09 -17.91 14.18
N PHE A 280 2.89 -18.03 15.48
CA PHE A 280 1.74 -17.47 16.19
C PHE A 280 1.71 -15.92 16.11
N ASN A 281 2.86 -15.27 16.17
CA ASN A 281 2.94 -13.80 16.07
C ASN A 281 2.43 -13.30 14.72
N THR A 282 2.58 -14.08 13.63
CA THR A 282 2.02 -13.74 12.33
C THR A 282 0.52 -13.47 12.40
N TRP A 283 -0.22 -14.31 13.14
CA TRP A 283 -1.67 -14.16 13.30
C TRP A 283 -2.06 -13.05 14.25
N LEU A 284 -1.24 -12.76 15.28
CA LEU A 284 -1.44 -11.59 16.12
C LEU A 284 -1.31 -10.30 15.31
N PHE A 285 -0.27 -10.19 14.47
CA PHE A 285 -0.12 -9.04 13.56
C PHE A 285 -1.14 -9.03 12.42
N PHE A 286 -1.62 -10.17 11.95
CA PHE A 286 -2.78 -10.26 11.05
C PHE A 286 -3.99 -9.54 11.64
N ILE A 287 -4.34 -9.83 12.90
CA ILE A 287 -5.47 -9.19 13.60
C ILE A 287 -5.21 -7.69 13.81
N GLN A 288 -4.02 -7.30 14.24
CA GLN A 288 -3.69 -5.89 14.42
C GLN A 288 -3.73 -5.12 13.10
N TYR A 289 -3.22 -5.70 12.03
CA TYR A 289 -3.26 -5.07 10.72
C TYR A 289 -4.68 -5.02 10.14
N ALA A 290 -5.54 -5.97 10.49
CA ALA A 290 -6.98 -5.87 10.24
C ALA A 290 -7.61 -4.65 10.91
N CYS A 291 -7.11 -4.26 12.07
CA CYS A 291 -7.62 -3.14 12.87
C CYS A 291 -7.00 -1.77 12.52
N CYS A 292 -5.99 -1.67 11.67
CA CYS A 292 -5.49 -0.40 11.14
C CYS A 292 -5.69 -0.30 9.62
N PHE A 293 -5.05 -1.13 8.81
CA PHE A 293 -5.25 -1.08 7.36
C PHE A 293 -6.69 -1.46 6.93
N GLY A 294 -7.35 -2.36 7.66
CA GLY A 294 -8.77 -2.66 7.43
C GLY A 294 -9.67 -1.45 7.68
N VAL A 295 -9.35 -0.64 8.68
CA VAL A 295 -10.02 0.63 8.95
C VAL A 295 -9.75 1.63 7.84
N GLU A 296 -8.49 1.77 7.37
CA GLU A 296 -8.17 2.64 6.24
C GLU A 296 -8.98 2.29 4.99
N LEU A 297 -9.02 1.02 4.62
CA LEU A 297 -9.81 0.57 3.47
C LEU A 297 -11.32 0.82 3.64
N THR A 298 -11.83 0.66 4.86
CA THR A 298 -13.24 0.93 5.18
C THR A 298 -13.54 2.42 5.04
N MET A 299 -12.68 3.29 5.58
CA MET A 299 -12.84 4.75 5.49
C MET A 299 -12.73 5.24 4.05
N ASN A 300 -11.79 4.72 3.27
CA ASN A 300 -11.66 5.06 1.85
C ASN A 300 -12.93 4.70 1.03
N ASN A 301 -13.69 3.69 1.45
CA ASN A 301 -14.95 3.30 0.79
C ASN A 301 -16.18 4.05 1.30
N ALA A 302 -16.17 4.50 2.56
CA ALA A 302 -17.37 4.91 3.26
C ALA A 302 -17.41 6.39 3.64
N SER A 303 -16.24 7.03 3.84
CA SER A 303 -16.19 8.34 4.49
C SER A 303 -16.92 9.44 3.71
N ALA A 304 -16.82 9.47 2.37
CA ALA A 304 -17.54 10.47 1.58
C ALA A 304 -19.07 10.31 1.72
N MET A 305 -19.56 9.07 1.67
CA MET A 305 -21.00 8.80 1.86
C MET A 305 -21.43 9.13 3.29
N TYR A 306 -20.62 8.77 4.30
CA TYR A 306 -20.88 9.12 5.70
C TYR A 306 -21.02 10.63 5.92
N PHE A 307 -20.03 11.43 5.46
CA PHE A 307 -20.10 12.89 5.61
C PHE A 307 -21.25 13.51 4.85
N LYS A 308 -21.61 12.98 3.69
CA LYS A 308 -22.77 13.44 2.92
C LYS A 308 -24.09 13.17 3.65
N GLU A 309 -24.28 11.97 4.17
CA GLU A 309 -25.54 11.55 4.82
C GLU A 309 -25.67 12.12 6.24
N GLU A 310 -24.62 12.07 7.08
CA GLU A 310 -24.68 12.49 8.49
C GLU A 310 -24.71 14.03 8.66
N PHE A 311 -23.98 14.75 7.81
CA PHE A 311 -23.84 16.20 7.90
C PHE A 311 -24.59 16.96 6.78
N ALA A 312 -25.41 16.27 5.99
CA ALA A 312 -26.17 16.83 4.87
C ALA A 312 -25.33 17.67 3.89
N LEU A 313 -24.10 17.21 3.58
CA LEU A 313 -23.17 17.90 2.69
C LEU A 313 -23.42 17.56 1.22
N SER A 314 -22.93 18.43 0.32
CA SER A 314 -22.84 18.09 -1.10
C SER A 314 -21.83 16.94 -1.32
N THR A 315 -21.95 16.23 -2.44
CA THR A 315 -21.02 15.16 -2.81
C THR A 315 -19.58 15.67 -2.86
N GLU A 316 -19.40 16.87 -3.41
CA GLU A 316 -18.10 17.53 -3.58
C GLU A 316 -17.46 17.87 -2.24
N SER A 317 -18.23 18.47 -1.32
CA SER A 317 -17.74 18.85 0.02
C SER A 317 -17.45 17.62 0.88
N ALA A 318 -18.33 16.63 0.83
CA ALA A 318 -18.14 15.36 1.55
C ALA A 318 -16.87 14.61 1.07
N ALA A 319 -16.65 14.58 -0.23
CA ALA A 319 -15.46 13.96 -0.82
C ALA A 319 -14.17 14.72 -0.45
N ALA A 320 -14.21 16.07 -0.45
CA ALA A 320 -13.07 16.88 -0.02
C ALA A 320 -12.70 16.62 1.45
N ILE A 321 -13.69 16.54 2.36
CA ILE A 321 -13.44 16.21 3.77
C ILE A 321 -12.93 14.77 3.91
N ALA A 322 -13.55 13.82 3.22
CA ALA A 322 -13.12 12.42 3.24
C ALA A 322 -11.66 12.24 2.78
N SER A 323 -11.21 13.07 1.83
CA SER A 323 -9.82 13.02 1.33
C SER A 323 -8.78 13.27 2.42
N ILE A 324 -9.11 14.02 3.47
CA ILE A 324 -8.22 14.35 4.59
C ILE A 324 -7.67 13.08 5.22
N PHE A 325 -8.51 12.05 5.37
CA PHE A 325 -8.09 10.75 5.91
C PHE A 325 -6.92 10.16 5.12
N GLY A 326 -7.02 10.14 3.80
CA GLY A 326 -5.97 9.58 2.95
C GLY A 326 -4.73 10.48 2.83
N TRP A 327 -4.89 11.81 2.91
CA TRP A 327 -3.75 12.74 2.86
C TRP A 327 -2.76 12.54 4.01
N MET A 328 -3.20 12.00 5.15
CA MET A 328 -2.31 11.68 6.27
C MET A 328 -1.27 10.62 5.90
N ASN A 329 -1.51 9.77 4.89
CA ASN A 329 -0.53 8.82 4.37
C ASN A 329 0.77 9.48 3.86
N LEU A 330 0.72 10.75 3.51
CA LEU A 330 1.91 11.47 3.04
C LEU A 330 3.06 11.43 4.08
N PHE A 331 2.72 11.50 5.36
CA PHE A 331 3.72 11.57 6.44
C PHE A 331 3.43 10.64 7.64
N ALA A 332 2.18 10.38 8.02
CA ALA A 332 1.85 9.70 9.26
C ALA A 332 2.36 8.25 9.32
N ARG A 333 2.30 7.53 8.20
CA ARG A 333 2.84 6.17 8.12
C ARG A 333 4.37 6.15 8.30
N GLY A 334 5.07 7.07 7.64
CA GLY A 334 6.52 7.24 7.79
C GLY A 334 6.91 7.64 9.22
N LEU A 335 6.17 8.59 9.83
CA LEU A 335 6.40 9.02 11.22
C LEU A 335 6.11 7.90 12.22
N GLY A 336 5.09 7.07 11.97
CA GLY A 336 4.80 5.89 12.79
C GLY A 336 5.96 4.90 12.81
N GLY A 337 6.53 4.58 11.65
CA GLY A 337 7.73 3.75 11.53
C GLY A 337 8.95 4.39 12.19
N PHE A 338 9.18 5.69 11.96
CA PHE A 338 10.28 6.43 12.59
C PHE A 338 10.18 6.46 14.12
N ALA A 339 9.00 6.70 14.67
CA ALA A 339 8.78 6.65 16.11
C ALA A 339 9.02 5.24 16.67
N SER A 340 8.58 4.20 15.95
CA SER A 340 8.87 2.80 16.27
C SER A 340 10.39 2.54 16.32
N ASP A 341 11.16 3.05 15.34
CA ASP A 341 12.61 2.93 15.31
C ASP A 341 13.29 3.67 16.48
N LYS A 342 12.81 4.87 16.81
CA LYS A 342 13.29 5.64 17.98
C LYS A 342 13.00 4.93 19.31
N MET A 343 11.84 4.32 19.45
CA MET A 343 11.50 3.52 20.62
C MET A 343 12.34 2.23 20.67
N ASN A 344 12.60 1.62 19.52
CA ASN A 344 13.52 0.48 19.43
C ASN A 344 14.95 0.87 19.87
N ALA A 345 15.45 2.01 19.44
CA ALA A 345 16.77 2.50 19.84
C ALA A 345 16.92 2.73 21.36
N LYS A 346 15.80 2.99 22.08
CA LYS A 346 15.81 3.20 23.54
C LYS A 346 15.51 1.95 24.36
N MET A 347 14.60 1.10 23.88
CA MET A 347 14.00 0.03 24.68
C MET A 347 13.97 -1.32 23.98
N GLY A 348 14.65 -1.47 22.84
CA GLY A 348 14.62 -2.67 22.01
C GLY A 348 13.25 -2.97 21.44
N MET A 349 13.01 -4.23 21.12
CA MET A 349 11.74 -4.69 20.58
C MET A 349 10.55 -4.34 21.48
N ARG A 350 10.76 -4.33 22.79
CA ARG A 350 9.75 -3.87 23.76
C ARG A 350 9.24 -2.46 23.43
N GLY A 351 10.15 -1.55 23.04
CA GLY A 351 9.78 -0.18 22.64
C GLY A 351 8.89 -0.15 21.40
N ARG A 352 9.19 -0.97 20.39
CA ARG A 352 8.35 -1.11 19.18
C ARG A 352 6.95 -1.60 19.53
N LEU A 353 6.86 -2.64 20.37
CA LEU A 353 5.58 -3.21 20.80
C LEU A 353 4.74 -2.23 21.62
N ILE A 354 5.35 -1.46 22.52
CA ILE A 354 4.66 -0.40 23.26
C ILE A 354 4.13 0.66 22.31
N TRP A 355 4.93 1.12 21.34
CA TRP A 355 4.50 2.09 20.35
C TRP A 355 3.33 1.58 19.50
N GLN A 356 3.38 0.34 19.05
CA GLN A 356 2.29 -0.32 18.33
C GLN A 356 0.99 -0.32 19.17
N MET A 357 1.09 -0.72 20.43
CA MET A 357 -0.05 -0.74 21.36
C MET A 357 -0.64 0.65 21.56
N VAL A 358 0.19 1.67 21.72
CA VAL A 358 -0.23 3.08 21.89
C VAL A 358 -0.95 3.59 20.65
N CYS A 359 -0.41 3.32 19.45
CA CYS A 359 -1.05 3.73 18.20
C CYS A 359 -2.45 3.13 18.08
N LEU A 360 -2.61 1.81 18.26
CA LEU A 360 -3.90 1.13 18.19
C LEU A 360 -4.87 1.60 19.30
N ALA A 361 -4.37 1.87 20.51
CA ALA A 361 -5.23 2.35 21.59
C ALA A 361 -5.78 3.74 21.29
N ILE A 362 -4.95 4.68 20.84
CA ILE A 362 -5.38 6.03 20.46
C ILE A 362 -6.32 5.97 19.26
N GLU A 363 -6.00 5.17 18.26
CA GLU A 363 -6.86 4.93 17.10
C GLU A 363 -8.26 4.50 17.54
N GLY A 364 -8.37 3.44 18.36
CA GLY A 364 -9.65 2.93 18.83
C GLY A 364 -10.46 3.94 19.64
N ILE A 365 -9.80 4.71 20.55
CA ILE A 365 -10.44 5.79 21.30
C ILE A 365 -10.97 6.87 20.35
N MET A 366 -10.18 7.29 19.39
CA MET A 366 -10.58 8.34 18.44
C MET A 366 -11.75 7.90 17.57
N VAL A 367 -11.83 6.62 17.16
CA VAL A 367 -12.99 6.07 16.45
C VAL A 367 -14.27 6.17 17.29
N LEU A 368 -14.22 5.81 18.59
CA LEU A 368 -15.37 5.90 19.49
C LEU A 368 -15.84 7.35 19.69
N ILE A 369 -14.89 8.29 19.79
CA ILE A 369 -15.21 9.72 19.88
C ILE A 369 -15.81 10.21 18.54
N PHE A 370 -15.22 9.81 17.41
CA PHE A 370 -15.74 10.13 16.07
C PHE A 370 -17.19 9.67 15.88
N ALA A 371 -17.50 8.43 16.29
CA ALA A 371 -18.84 7.86 16.24
C ALA A 371 -19.90 8.64 17.02
N SER A 372 -19.49 9.40 18.02
CA SER A 372 -20.38 10.16 18.91
C SER A 372 -20.46 11.65 18.56
N THR A 373 -19.66 12.11 17.58
CA THR A 373 -19.52 13.52 17.23
C THR A 373 -20.57 13.96 16.22
N LYS A 374 -21.34 15.00 16.57
CA LYS A 374 -22.37 15.61 15.69
C LYS A 374 -21.95 16.97 15.12
N ASN A 375 -20.88 17.55 15.59
CA ASN A 375 -20.36 18.81 15.09
C ASN A 375 -19.35 18.54 13.97
N LEU A 376 -19.57 19.11 12.78
CA LEU A 376 -18.73 18.89 11.61
C LEU A 376 -17.25 19.29 11.84
N GLY A 377 -17.01 20.47 12.45
CA GLY A 377 -15.64 20.94 12.69
C GLY A 377 -14.89 20.01 13.64
N LEU A 378 -15.55 19.54 14.71
CA LEU A 378 -14.99 18.57 15.64
C LEU A 378 -14.79 17.20 14.96
N ALA A 379 -15.71 16.76 14.11
CA ALA A 379 -15.56 15.52 13.35
C ALA A 379 -14.33 15.55 12.43
N ILE A 380 -14.08 16.67 11.75
CA ILE A 380 -12.89 16.87 10.91
C ILE A 380 -11.63 16.85 11.76
N PHE A 381 -11.60 17.54 12.90
CA PHE A 381 -10.45 17.53 13.80
C PHE A 381 -10.12 16.13 14.32
N ILE A 382 -11.14 15.37 14.76
CA ILE A 382 -10.98 13.99 15.21
C ILE A 382 -10.53 13.10 14.04
N LEU A 383 -11.05 13.31 12.82
CA LEU A 383 -10.65 12.57 11.62
C LEU A 383 -9.15 12.71 11.36
N VAL A 384 -8.55 13.90 11.52
CA VAL A 384 -7.11 14.12 11.35
C VAL A 384 -6.31 13.31 12.35
N ILE A 385 -6.70 13.32 13.64
CA ILE A 385 -6.00 12.55 14.68
C ILE A 385 -6.18 11.05 14.44
N PHE A 386 -7.41 10.63 14.22
CA PHE A 386 -7.78 9.25 13.97
C PHE A 386 -6.98 8.67 12.80
N SER A 387 -7.02 9.32 11.63
CA SER A 387 -6.29 8.87 10.45
C SER A 387 -4.77 8.83 10.66
N SER A 388 -4.22 9.79 11.42
CA SER A 388 -2.78 9.81 11.72
C SER A 388 -2.35 8.58 12.52
N PHE A 389 -3.16 8.13 13.49
CA PHE A 389 -2.82 6.96 14.30
C PHE A 389 -3.12 5.63 13.60
N VAL A 390 -4.14 5.56 12.73
CA VAL A 390 -4.35 4.43 11.81
C VAL A 390 -3.07 4.14 11.03
N GLN A 391 -2.57 5.17 10.35
CA GLN A 391 -1.41 5.04 9.47
C GLN A 391 -0.11 4.88 10.23
N ALA A 392 0.02 5.50 11.43
CA ALA A 392 1.16 5.25 12.31
C ALA A 392 1.22 3.80 12.79
N ALA A 393 0.07 3.18 13.12
CA ALA A 393 -0.01 1.76 13.46
C ALA A 393 0.40 0.86 12.29
N GLU A 394 0.02 1.22 11.05
CA GLU A 394 0.44 0.50 9.85
C GLU A 394 1.96 0.55 9.65
N GLY A 395 2.56 1.74 9.77
CA GLY A 395 4.01 1.92 9.67
C GLY A 395 4.76 1.18 10.77
N SER A 396 4.25 1.20 12.00
CA SER A 396 4.80 0.48 13.14
C SER A 396 4.74 -1.03 12.95
N THR A 397 3.61 -1.57 12.45
CA THR A 397 3.45 -3.01 12.19
C THR A 397 4.56 -3.54 11.27
N TYR A 398 4.79 -2.87 10.14
CA TYR A 398 5.84 -3.29 9.20
C TYR A 398 7.27 -2.97 9.66
N GLY A 399 7.44 -2.19 10.73
CA GLY A 399 8.68 -2.08 11.48
C GLY A 399 9.00 -3.31 12.35
N ILE A 400 7.97 -4.14 12.68
CA ILE A 400 8.12 -5.31 13.55
C ILE A 400 8.12 -6.63 12.76
N VAL A 401 7.29 -6.72 11.71
CA VAL A 401 7.11 -7.93 10.88
C VAL A 401 8.41 -8.62 10.47
N PRO A 402 9.50 -7.92 10.03
CA PRO A 402 10.74 -8.57 9.65
C PRO A 402 11.46 -9.33 10.77
N TYR A 403 11.12 -9.07 12.02
CA TYR A 403 11.73 -9.71 13.18
C TYR A 403 10.99 -10.94 13.68
N VAL A 404 9.79 -11.22 13.16
CA VAL A 404 8.94 -12.35 13.59
C VAL A 404 9.60 -13.67 13.22
N ASN A 405 9.91 -13.86 11.94
CA ASN A 405 10.67 -14.98 11.42
C ASN A 405 11.42 -14.51 10.16
N PRO A 406 12.69 -14.10 10.28
CA PRO A 406 13.46 -13.49 9.20
C PRO A 406 13.50 -14.27 7.89
N PRO A 407 13.72 -15.61 7.89
CA PRO A 407 13.73 -16.40 6.67
C PRO A 407 12.38 -16.42 5.93
N ALA A 408 11.27 -16.20 6.63
CA ALA A 408 9.91 -16.23 6.09
C ALA A 408 9.27 -14.83 6.01
N THR A 409 10.06 -13.75 6.07
CA THR A 409 9.58 -12.36 6.15
C THR A 409 8.59 -12.00 5.05
N GLY A 410 8.83 -12.41 3.81
CA GLY A 410 7.94 -12.16 2.67
C GLY A 410 6.57 -12.81 2.84
N SER A 411 6.55 -14.06 3.26
CA SER A 411 5.32 -14.82 3.54
C SER A 411 4.53 -14.22 4.70
N ILE A 412 5.23 -13.83 5.80
CA ILE A 412 4.60 -13.16 6.95
C ILE A 412 4.02 -11.81 6.54
N ALA A 413 4.78 -11.00 5.79
CA ALA A 413 4.30 -9.72 5.28
C ALA A 413 3.05 -9.87 4.40
N GLY A 414 2.99 -10.93 3.59
CA GLY A 414 1.82 -11.26 2.77
C GLY A 414 0.61 -11.65 3.61
N ILE A 415 0.78 -12.53 4.63
CA ILE A 415 -0.30 -12.98 5.53
C ILE A 415 -0.81 -11.78 6.35
N VAL A 416 0.08 -11.01 6.97
CA VAL A 416 -0.28 -9.81 7.74
C VAL A 416 -1.00 -8.80 6.85
N GLY A 417 -0.51 -8.57 5.63
CA GLY A 417 -1.15 -7.70 4.65
C GLY A 417 -2.56 -8.18 4.25
N ALA A 418 -2.77 -9.49 4.12
CA ALA A 418 -4.10 -10.06 3.88
C ALA A 418 -5.05 -9.83 5.08
N GLY A 419 -4.50 -9.76 6.31
CA GLY A 419 -5.23 -9.40 7.52
C GLY A 419 -5.96 -8.07 7.37
N GLY A 420 -5.27 -7.03 6.86
CA GLY A 420 -5.88 -5.73 6.65
C GLY A 420 -7.10 -5.77 5.71
N ASN A 421 -7.02 -6.52 4.61
CA ASN A 421 -8.18 -6.68 3.73
C ASN A 421 -9.30 -7.48 4.39
N THR A 422 -8.96 -8.49 5.17
CA THR A 422 -9.95 -9.27 5.95
C THR A 422 -10.66 -8.36 6.96
N GLY A 423 -9.93 -7.47 7.63
CA GLY A 423 -10.50 -6.45 8.51
C GLY A 423 -11.50 -5.55 7.79
N ALA A 424 -11.18 -5.09 6.59
CA ALA A 424 -12.09 -4.28 5.78
C ALA A 424 -13.37 -5.04 5.39
N VAL A 425 -13.28 -6.35 5.12
CA VAL A 425 -14.46 -7.19 4.88
C VAL A 425 -15.30 -7.29 6.15
N CYS A 426 -14.68 -7.59 7.31
CA CYS A 426 -15.38 -7.73 8.59
C CYS A 426 -16.08 -6.41 9.00
N PHE A 427 -15.37 -5.27 8.91
CA PHE A 427 -15.96 -3.96 9.20
C PHE A 427 -17.05 -3.61 8.19
N GLY A 428 -16.82 -3.89 6.90
CA GLY A 428 -17.83 -3.71 5.85
C GLY A 428 -19.10 -4.50 6.10
N LEU A 429 -19.01 -5.74 6.62
CA LEU A 429 -20.17 -6.52 7.06
C LEU A 429 -20.87 -5.83 8.24
N GLY A 430 -20.14 -5.30 9.21
CA GLY A 430 -20.70 -4.51 10.31
C GLY A 430 -21.50 -3.31 9.80
N PHE A 431 -20.92 -2.50 8.93
CA PHE A 431 -21.60 -1.34 8.32
C PHE A 431 -22.80 -1.72 7.44
N ARG A 432 -22.78 -2.93 6.86
CA ARG A 432 -23.88 -3.47 6.07
C ARG A 432 -25.07 -3.92 6.91
N GLN A 433 -24.79 -4.58 8.05
CA GLN A 433 -25.82 -5.29 8.84
C GLN A 433 -26.37 -4.45 9.99
N LEU A 434 -25.57 -3.56 10.57
CA LEU A 434 -26.01 -2.74 11.69
C LEU A 434 -26.92 -1.61 11.23
N PRO A 435 -28.01 -1.33 11.96
CA PRO A 435 -29.01 -0.35 11.56
C PRO A 435 -28.45 1.09 11.56
N GLU A 436 -27.53 1.40 12.50
CA GLU A 436 -26.96 2.71 12.66
C GLU A 436 -25.45 2.70 12.34
N ILE A 437 -24.98 3.69 11.59
CA ILE A 437 -23.55 3.89 11.31
C ILE A 437 -22.74 4.03 12.60
N LYS A 438 -23.31 4.70 13.60
CA LYS A 438 -22.67 4.86 14.93
C LYS A 438 -22.37 3.53 15.60
N GLN A 439 -23.26 2.55 15.51
CA GLN A 439 -23.03 1.22 16.07
C GLN A 439 -21.90 0.50 15.36
N ALA A 440 -21.82 0.63 14.04
CA ALA A 440 -20.73 0.07 13.26
C ALA A 440 -19.37 0.66 13.64
N PHE A 441 -19.28 1.99 13.81
CA PHE A 441 -18.07 2.63 14.31
C PHE A 441 -17.73 2.22 15.76
N ASN A 442 -18.73 2.05 16.63
CA ASN A 442 -18.48 1.57 17.99
C ASN A 442 -17.90 0.14 18.01
N VAL A 443 -18.47 -0.76 17.22
CA VAL A 443 -17.93 -2.13 17.06
C VAL A 443 -16.49 -2.08 16.54
N MET A 444 -16.23 -1.24 15.53
CA MET A 444 -14.89 -1.04 14.98
C MET A 444 -13.93 -0.53 16.08
N GLY A 445 -14.29 0.53 16.82
CA GLY A 445 -13.46 1.11 17.86
C GLY A 445 -13.14 0.14 19.01
N PHE A 446 -14.12 -0.64 19.50
CA PHE A 446 -13.87 -1.66 20.52
C PHE A 446 -13.01 -2.81 19.99
N THR A 447 -13.16 -3.21 18.72
CA THR A 447 -12.31 -4.24 18.11
C THR A 447 -10.87 -3.77 18.02
N ILE A 448 -10.64 -2.51 17.66
CA ILE A 448 -9.29 -1.89 17.61
C ILE A 448 -8.68 -1.89 19.02
N LEU A 449 -9.42 -1.46 20.05
CA LEU A 449 -8.94 -1.48 21.45
C LEU A 449 -8.60 -2.91 21.91
N GLY A 450 -9.41 -3.90 21.54
CA GLY A 450 -9.10 -5.32 21.78
C GLY A 450 -7.79 -5.73 21.11
N SER A 451 -7.54 -5.28 19.87
CA SER A 451 -6.30 -5.55 19.15
C SER A 451 -5.08 -4.90 19.80
N ALA A 452 -5.23 -3.71 20.40
CA ALA A 452 -4.17 -3.08 21.17
C ALA A 452 -3.75 -3.96 22.39
N VAL A 453 -4.72 -4.55 23.07
CA VAL A 453 -4.44 -5.48 24.21
C VAL A 453 -3.72 -6.75 23.73
N ILE A 454 -4.05 -7.27 22.55
CA ILE A 454 -3.38 -8.43 21.94
C ILE A 454 -1.87 -8.22 21.80
N THR A 455 -1.38 -6.98 21.70
CA THR A 455 0.07 -6.68 21.66
C THR A 455 0.82 -7.26 22.87
N LEU A 456 0.17 -7.39 24.01
CA LEU A 456 0.76 -7.99 25.21
C LEU A 456 1.14 -9.47 25.04
N LEU A 457 0.50 -10.17 24.09
CA LEU A 457 0.75 -11.58 23.78
C LEU A 457 1.93 -11.79 22.83
N VAL A 458 2.37 -10.73 22.13
CA VAL A 458 3.45 -10.83 21.14
C VAL A 458 4.77 -11.17 21.80
N ARG A 459 5.40 -12.26 21.34
CA ARG A 459 6.69 -12.74 21.85
C ARG A 459 7.59 -13.09 20.68
N ILE A 460 8.52 -12.20 20.34
CA ILE A 460 9.47 -12.40 19.25
C ILE A 460 10.71 -13.11 19.81
N LYS A 461 11.12 -14.23 19.19
CA LYS A 461 12.24 -15.05 19.61
C LYS A 461 13.53 -14.20 19.75
N GLY A 462 14.21 -14.34 20.88
CA GLY A 462 15.44 -13.61 21.18
C GLY A 462 15.24 -12.16 21.66
N HIS A 463 14.02 -11.64 21.67
CA HIS A 463 13.72 -10.26 22.07
C HIS A 463 12.85 -10.17 23.34
N ARG A 464 13.10 -9.14 24.14
CA ARG A 464 12.27 -8.83 25.29
C ARG A 464 10.88 -8.35 24.86
N SER A 465 9.81 -8.96 25.40
CA SER A 465 8.41 -8.56 25.17
C SER A 465 7.94 -7.48 26.17
N ILE A 466 6.67 -7.05 26.03
CA ILE A 466 6.07 -6.08 26.99
C ILE A 466 5.96 -6.70 28.38
N LEU A 467 5.44 -7.93 28.50
CA LEU A 467 5.14 -8.59 29.77
C LEU A 467 6.33 -9.30 30.41
N GLY A 468 7.45 -9.43 29.75
CA GLY A 468 8.63 -10.11 30.30
C GLY A 468 9.56 -10.68 29.23
N GLY A 469 10.45 -11.56 29.66
CA GLY A 469 11.55 -12.07 28.84
C GLY A 469 12.78 -11.18 28.91
N GLU A 470 13.89 -11.68 28.39
CA GLU A 470 15.15 -10.94 28.24
C GLU A 470 15.58 -10.94 26.79
N ASP A 471 16.34 -9.94 26.42
CA ASP A 471 17.02 -9.92 25.13
C ASP A 471 18.14 -10.96 25.15
N SER A 472 18.36 -11.65 24.03
CA SER A 472 19.45 -12.62 23.89
C SER A 472 20.80 -11.94 24.09
N GLU A 473 21.83 -12.73 24.51
CA GLU A 473 23.19 -12.19 24.74
C GLU A 473 23.77 -11.51 23.48
N ALA A 474 23.45 -12.04 22.28
CA ALA A 474 23.86 -11.43 21.03
C ALA A 474 23.25 -10.03 20.84
N ILE A 475 21.98 -9.83 21.21
CA ILE A 475 21.30 -8.54 21.15
C ILE A 475 21.85 -7.59 22.21
N LYS A 476 22.07 -8.08 23.44
CA LYS A 476 22.69 -7.28 24.51
C LYS A 476 24.08 -6.80 24.14
N ALA A 477 24.92 -7.69 23.57
CA ALA A 477 26.28 -7.36 23.12
C ALA A 477 26.28 -6.28 22.02
N ALA A 478 25.36 -6.38 21.05
CA ALA A 478 25.25 -5.40 19.99
C ALA A 478 24.80 -4.02 20.50
N TRP A 479 23.96 -3.98 21.54
CA TRP A 479 23.59 -2.73 22.23
C TRP A 479 24.78 -2.08 22.95
N GLN A 480 25.62 -2.87 23.62
CA GLN A 480 26.79 -2.39 24.32
C GLN A 480 27.90 -1.92 23.38
N GLY A 481 27.98 -2.52 22.17
CA GLY A 481 28.95 -2.16 21.12
C GLY A 481 28.62 -0.89 20.33
N GLY A 482 27.57 -0.14 20.67
CA GLY A 482 27.19 1.10 19.98
C GLY A 482 26.56 0.93 18.60
N ASN A 483 26.34 -0.31 18.13
CA ASN A 483 25.77 -0.63 16.82
C ASN A 483 24.28 -0.98 16.85
N ALA A 484 23.49 -0.27 17.63
CA ALA A 484 22.03 -0.48 17.71
C ALA A 484 21.29 -0.30 16.36
N ALA A 485 21.93 0.32 15.37
CA ALA A 485 21.40 0.52 14.02
C ALA A 485 21.70 -0.64 13.05
N THR A 486 22.58 -1.58 13.39
CA THR A 486 23.09 -2.62 12.50
C THR A 486 22.70 -4.05 12.90
N LEU A 487 21.80 -4.24 13.84
CA LEU A 487 21.26 -5.55 14.15
C LEU A 487 20.31 -6.04 13.03
N SER A 488 20.91 -6.37 11.90
CA SER A 488 20.39 -7.37 10.99
C SER A 488 20.42 -8.72 11.72
N THR A 489 19.31 -9.39 11.74
CA THR A 489 19.02 -10.77 12.17
C THR A 489 20.22 -11.71 12.30
N PRO A 490 20.24 -12.60 13.29
CA PRO A 490 21.29 -13.62 13.44
C PRO A 490 21.11 -14.74 12.38
N GLU A 491 21.39 -14.46 11.12
CA GLU A 491 21.46 -15.46 10.05
C GLU A 491 22.84 -16.11 9.92
N ASP A 492 23.88 -15.59 10.59
CA ASP A 492 25.29 -15.99 10.31
C ASP A 492 25.86 -17.06 11.25
N LYS A 493 25.03 -17.82 11.99
CA LYS A 493 25.55 -18.86 12.91
C LYS A 493 24.88 -20.23 12.84
N PHE A 494 24.24 -20.59 11.74
CA PHE A 494 23.60 -21.92 11.63
C PHE A 494 24.32 -22.89 10.67
N ASP A 495 25.49 -22.56 10.11
CA ASP A 495 26.19 -23.44 9.15
C ASP A 495 27.37 -24.21 9.72
N ASP A 496 27.67 -24.17 11.04
CA ASP A 496 28.84 -24.88 11.60
C ASP A 496 28.52 -26.03 12.58
N GLU A 497 27.25 -26.49 12.71
CA GLU A 497 26.96 -27.72 13.44
C GLU A 497 25.82 -28.51 12.75
N ALA A 498 26.16 -29.26 11.70
CA ALA A 498 25.47 -30.48 11.28
C ALA A 498 26.40 -31.38 10.46
#